data_cc5a6529d07d01e0f139f9a44cd3abb5
#
_entry.id   cc5a6529d07d01e0f139f9a44cd3abb5
#
_cell.length_a   1.000
_cell.length_b   1.000
_cell.length_c   1.000
_cell.angle_alpha   90.00
_cell.angle_beta   90.00
_cell.angle_gamma   90.00
#
_symmetry.space_group_name_H-M   'P 1'
#
loop_
_entity.id
_entity.type
_entity.pdbx_description
1 polymer ?
#
loop_
_entity_poly.entity_id
_entity_poly.type
_entity_poly.pdbx_seq_one_letter_code
_entity_poly.pdbx_strand_id
1 'polypeptide(L)'
;MLADSLALVEALCEAKVLADSDALVEALCDADVLADSDALVDALIDAEVLADSLALVDALCDALVLADSDALVEALCDALVLADSLALVEALCDADVLADSDALVEALCDAEVLADSLALVDALCEALVLADSLALVEALCDADVLADSLALVEALCDADVLADSLALVEALCEAEVLADSDALVDALCDAEVLADSLALVEALIDADVLADSDALVEALIDALVLADSDALVEALCDADVLADSLALVEALCDADVLADSDAL
;
A
#
# COMPACT_ATOMS: atom_id res chain seq x y z
N MET A 1 -11.73 13.49 35.05
CA MET A 1 -12.93 12.98 35.78
C MET A 1 -12.81 11.48 35.92
N LEU A 2 -13.41 10.90 36.92
CA LEU A 2 -13.42 9.44 37.15
C LEU A 2 -14.87 9.03 37.26
N ALA A 3 -15.32 8.13 36.39
CA ALA A 3 -16.69 7.63 36.40
C ALA A 3 -16.70 6.16 35.96
N ASP A 4 -17.49 5.33 36.68
CA ASP A 4 -17.56 3.88 36.43
C ASP A 4 -18.51 3.52 35.28
N SER A 5 -19.32 4.40 34.71
CA SER A 5 -20.26 4.00 33.67
C SER A 5 -20.73 5.13 32.78
N LEU A 6 -20.55 6.23 32.69
CA LEU A 6 -20.80 7.24 31.65
C LEU A 6 -20.15 8.57 32.05
N ALA A 7 -19.17 9.00 31.31
CA ALA A 7 -18.58 10.32 31.49
C ALA A 7 -18.90 11.19 30.28
N LEU A 8 -19.55 12.32 30.53
CA LEU A 8 -19.80 13.33 29.52
C LEU A 8 -19.06 14.59 29.94
N VAL A 9 -18.13 15.06 29.12
CA VAL A 9 -17.31 16.22 29.45
C VAL A 9 -17.34 17.22 28.29
N GLU A 10 -17.72 18.42 28.60
CA GLU A 10 -17.57 19.58 27.69
C GLU A 10 -16.53 20.52 28.28
N ALA A 11 -15.41 20.75 27.59
CA ALA A 11 -14.33 21.58 28.08
C ALA A 11 -13.82 22.56 27.03
N LEU A 12 -13.40 23.75 27.44
CA LEU A 12 -12.88 24.78 26.55
C LEU A 12 -11.36 24.74 26.35
N CYS A 13 -10.61 24.03 27.18
CA CYS A 13 -9.16 23.97 27.07
C CYS A 13 -8.58 22.56 27.29
N GLU A 14 -8.89 21.89 28.34
CA GLU A 14 -8.31 20.57 28.62
C GLU A 14 -9.37 19.66 29.24
N ALA A 15 -9.56 18.49 28.64
CA ALA A 15 -10.45 17.47 29.18
C ALA A 15 -9.66 16.19 29.47
N LYS A 16 -9.67 15.74 30.73
CA LYS A 16 -9.10 14.45 31.12
C LYS A 16 -10.20 13.57 31.68
N VAL A 17 -10.49 12.49 30.99
CA VAL A 17 -11.58 11.57 31.34
C VAL A 17 -11.05 10.18 31.58
N LEU A 18 -11.49 9.58 32.65
CA LEU A 18 -11.29 8.17 32.96
C LEU A 18 -12.67 7.55 33.18
N ALA A 19 -13.04 6.57 32.35
CA ALA A 19 -14.31 5.90 32.45
C ALA A 19 -14.15 4.40 32.19
N ASP A 20 -14.86 3.57 32.94
CA ASP A 20 -14.81 2.11 32.72
C ASP A 20 -15.73 1.66 31.60
N SER A 21 -16.72 2.43 31.17
CA SER A 21 -17.58 1.97 30.08
C SER A 21 -17.97 3.08 29.15
N ASP A 22 -18.26 4.16 29.16
CA ASP A 22 -18.56 5.12 28.09
C ASP A 22 -17.94 6.50 28.39
N ALA A 23 -17.08 6.98 27.56
CA ALA A 23 -16.56 8.33 27.64
C ALA A 23 -16.97 9.13 26.41
N LEU A 24 -17.57 10.29 26.60
CA LEU A 24 -17.93 11.21 25.55
C LEU A 24 -17.32 12.58 25.89
N VAL A 25 -16.42 13.04 25.06
CA VAL A 25 -15.64 14.24 25.33
C VAL A 25 -15.74 15.21 24.17
N GLU A 26 -16.14 16.43 24.45
CA GLU A 26 -16.03 17.54 23.52
C GLU A 26 -15.04 18.57 24.08
N ALA A 27 -13.92 18.79 23.38
CA ALA A 27 -12.89 19.73 23.83
C ALA A 27 -12.39 20.64 22.71
N LEU A 28 -12.07 21.89 23.03
CA LEU A 28 -11.56 22.85 22.06
C LEU A 28 -10.04 22.84 21.92
N CYS A 29 -9.30 22.25 22.85
CA CYS A 29 -7.85 22.18 22.72
C CYS A 29 -7.35 20.76 22.96
N ASP A 30 -7.38 20.25 24.11
CA ASP A 30 -6.75 18.98 24.43
C ASP A 30 -7.74 18.00 25.06
N ALA A 31 -7.85 16.79 24.56
CA ALA A 31 -8.69 15.75 25.12
C ALA A 31 -7.85 14.49 25.42
N ASP A 32 -7.65 14.16 26.70
CA ASP A 32 -7.04 12.90 27.10
C ASP A 32 -8.15 11.96 27.62
N VAL A 33 -8.39 10.86 26.94
CA VAL A 33 -9.46 9.91 27.28
C VAL A 33 -8.91 8.53 27.50
N LEU A 34 -9.27 7.93 28.60
CA LEU A 34 -8.99 6.54 28.92
C LEU A 34 -10.32 5.83 29.21
N ALA A 35 -10.70 4.86 28.37
CA ALA A 35 -11.94 4.14 28.52
C ALA A 35 -11.74 2.64 28.26
N ASP A 36 -12.38 1.77 29.07
CA ASP A 36 -12.27 0.32 28.83
C ASP A 36 -13.22 -0.16 27.72
N SER A 37 -14.28 0.56 27.41
CA SER A 37 -15.17 0.06 26.38
C SER A 37 -15.56 1.07 25.29
N ASP A 38 -16.01 2.19 25.42
CA ASP A 38 -16.34 3.08 24.30
C ASP A 38 -15.80 4.49 24.58
N ALA A 39 -14.93 4.97 23.74
CA ALA A 39 -14.46 6.35 23.79
C ALA A 39 -14.93 7.09 22.52
N LEU A 40 -15.54 8.23 22.69
CA LEU A 40 -15.96 9.12 21.63
C LEU A 40 -15.41 10.50 21.93
N VAL A 41 -14.54 10.99 21.09
CA VAL A 41 -13.81 12.21 21.33
C VAL A 41 -13.97 13.15 20.13
N ASP A 42 -14.36 14.37 20.41
CA ASP A 42 -14.45 15.44 19.44
C ASP A 42 -13.52 16.56 19.92
N ALA A 43 -12.38 16.76 19.24
CA ALA A 43 -11.39 17.75 19.67
C ALA A 43 -10.93 18.63 18.50
N LEU A 44 -10.74 19.91 18.76
CA LEU A 44 -10.30 20.85 17.73
C LEU A 44 -8.79 20.92 17.55
N ILE A 45 -7.99 20.41 18.47
CA ILE A 45 -6.55 20.44 18.32
C ILE A 45 -5.93 19.06 18.61
N ASP A 46 -5.89 18.62 19.80
CA ASP A 46 -5.19 17.37 20.12
C ASP A 46 -6.12 16.38 20.82
N ALA A 47 -6.19 15.14 20.34
CA ALA A 47 -6.93 14.07 20.96
C ALA A 47 -6.01 12.87 21.26
N GLU A 48 -5.84 12.54 22.53
CA GLU A 48 -5.17 11.30 22.96
C GLU A 48 -6.21 10.34 23.52
N VAL A 49 -6.44 9.21 22.83
CA VAL A 49 -7.47 8.25 23.22
C VAL A 49 -6.86 6.86 23.44
N LEU A 50 -7.16 6.29 24.57
CA LEU A 50 -6.82 4.90 24.90
C LEU A 50 -8.10 4.16 25.23
N ALA A 51 -8.46 3.15 24.41
CA ALA A 51 -9.67 2.37 24.62
C ALA A 51 -9.43 0.89 24.32
N ASP A 52 -9.97 0.00 25.18
CA ASP A 52 -9.81 -1.44 24.92
C ASP A 52 -10.75 -1.94 23.83
N SER A 53 -11.87 -1.28 23.55
CA SER A 53 -12.78 -1.85 22.57
C SER A 53 -13.24 -0.90 21.47
N LEU A 54 -13.67 0.24 21.60
CA LEU A 54 -14.05 1.13 20.49
C LEU A 54 -13.59 2.55 20.75
N ALA A 55 -12.77 3.07 19.88
CA ALA A 55 -12.41 4.47 19.90
C ALA A 55 -12.91 5.15 18.63
N LEU A 56 -13.61 6.25 18.77
CA LEU A 56 -14.04 7.12 17.68
C LEU A 56 -13.53 8.52 17.97
N VAL A 57 -12.69 9.01 17.10
CA VAL A 57 -12.01 10.27 17.30
C VAL A 57 -12.21 11.16 16.10
N ASP A 58 -12.65 12.37 16.35
CA ASP A 58 -12.79 13.41 15.34
C ASP A 58 -11.90 14.58 15.77
N ALA A 59 -10.79 14.80 15.08
CA ALA A 59 -9.83 15.83 15.47
C ALA A 59 -9.44 16.73 14.29
N LEU A 60 -9.31 18.02 14.53
CA LEU A 60 -8.91 18.96 13.47
C LEU A 60 -7.40 19.07 13.27
N CYS A 61 -6.58 18.64 14.22
CA CYS A 61 -5.14 18.69 14.04
C CYS A 61 -4.49 17.33 14.32
N ASP A 62 -4.39 16.93 15.51
CA ASP A 62 -3.61 15.75 15.85
C ASP A 62 -4.47 14.72 16.59
N ALA A 63 -4.50 13.48 16.10
CA ALA A 63 -5.20 12.39 16.76
C ALA A 63 -4.23 11.24 17.07
N LEU A 64 -4.09 10.87 18.32
CA LEU A 64 -3.35 9.70 18.76
C LEU A 64 -4.32 8.70 19.38
N VAL A 65 -4.51 7.56 18.73
CA VAL A 65 -5.48 6.57 19.15
C VAL A 65 -4.81 5.22 19.40
N LEU A 66 -5.04 4.66 20.56
CA LEU A 66 -4.69 3.29 20.87
C LEU A 66 -5.96 2.51 21.19
N ALA A 67 -6.26 1.46 20.41
CA ALA A 67 -7.42 0.63 20.66
C ALA A 67 -7.10 -0.85 20.41
N ASP A 68 -7.57 -1.74 21.29
CA ASP A 68 -7.34 -3.17 21.08
C ASP A 68 -8.30 -3.75 20.04
N SER A 69 -9.46 -3.17 19.81
CA SER A 69 -10.37 -3.80 18.85
C SER A 69 -10.88 -2.86 17.77
N ASP A 70 -11.44 -1.82 17.83
CA ASP A 70 -11.86 -1.00 16.69
C ASP A 70 -11.48 0.48 16.90
N ALA A 71 -10.67 0.99 16.03
CA ALA A 71 -10.35 2.41 16.01
C ALA A 71 -10.91 3.06 14.74
N LEU A 72 -11.59 4.18 14.87
CA LEU A 72 -12.08 5.00 13.79
C LEU A 72 -11.63 6.43 14.02
N VAL A 73 -10.85 6.95 13.12
CA VAL A 73 -10.22 8.26 13.30
C VAL A 73 -10.48 9.13 12.07
N GLU A 74 -11.02 10.29 12.29
CA GLU A 74 -11.09 11.34 11.28
C GLU A 74 -10.20 12.51 11.71
N ALA A 75 -9.12 12.80 10.97
CA ALA A 75 -8.22 13.89 11.31
C ALA A 75 -7.91 14.78 10.11
N LEU A 76 -7.82 16.09 10.34
CA LEU A 76 -7.50 17.02 9.26
C LEU A 76 -6.00 17.21 9.04
N CYS A 77 -5.15 16.86 10.00
CA CYS A 77 -3.71 16.97 9.80
C CYS A 77 -3.01 15.64 10.07
N ASP A 78 -2.85 15.23 11.25
CA ASP A 78 -2.04 14.08 11.57
C ASP A 78 -2.83 13.04 12.35
N ALA A 79 -2.83 11.78 11.91
CA ALA A 79 -3.47 10.67 12.61
C ALA A 79 -2.47 9.55 12.86
N LEU A 80 -2.24 9.22 14.13
CA LEU A 80 -1.45 8.06 14.52
C LEU A 80 -2.34 7.04 15.22
N VAL A 81 -2.56 5.90 14.59
CA VAL A 81 -3.49 4.89 15.08
C VAL A 81 -2.77 3.56 15.31
N LEU A 82 -2.94 3.03 16.50
CA LEU A 82 -2.51 1.67 16.84
C LEU A 82 -3.74 0.84 17.20
N ALA A 83 -4.00 -0.23 16.44
CA ALA A 83 -5.15 -1.11 16.73
C ALA A 83 -4.78 -2.58 16.49
N ASP A 84 -5.21 -3.47 17.41
CA ASP A 84 -4.94 -4.90 17.20
C ASP A 84 -5.88 -5.52 16.15
N SER A 85 -7.08 -4.98 15.94
CA SER A 85 -7.97 -5.64 15.01
C SER A 85 -8.53 -4.80 13.88
N LEU A 86 -9.10 -3.69 14.00
CA LEU A 86 -9.58 -2.90 12.86
C LEU A 86 -9.27 -1.42 13.06
N ALA A 87 -8.55 -0.87 12.16
CA ALA A 87 -8.31 0.56 12.11
C ALA A 87 -8.90 1.14 10.82
N LEU A 88 -9.67 2.20 10.94
CA LEU A 88 -10.17 3.00 9.83
C LEU A 88 -9.74 4.44 10.06
N VAL A 89 -8.97 4.96 9.15
CA VAL A 89 -8.39 6.29 9.30
C VAL A 89 -8.69 7.11 8.06
N GLU A 90 -9.26 8.26 8.26
CA GLU A 90 -9.40 9.29 7.23
C GLU A 90 -8.57 10.51 7.63
N ALA A 91 -7.52 10.82 6.89
CA ALA A 91 -6.66 11.97 7.19
C ALA A 91 -6.42 12.85 5.97
N LEU A 92 -6.39 14.16 6.15
CA LEU A 92 -6.13 15.08 5.05
C LEU A 92 -4.64 15.33 4.80
N CYS A 93 -3.77 15.04 5.75
CA CYS A 93 -2.34 15.19 5.54
C CYS A 93 -1.60 13.88 5.80
N ASP A 94 -1.41 13.50 6.98
CA ASP A 94 -0.56 12.36 7.29
C ASP A 94 -1.32 11.30 8.11
N ALA A 95 -1.23 10.04 7.71
CA ALA A 95 -1.85 8.93 8.45
C ALA A 95 -0.81 7.82 8.71
N ASP A 96 -0.46 7.62 9.98
CA ASP A 96 0.37 6.51 10.41
C ASP A 96 -0.51 5.45 11.09
N VAL A 97 -0.62 4.27 10.48
CA VAL A 97 -1.50 3.21 10.99
C VAL A 97 -0.73 1.93 11.25
N LEU A 98 -0.88 1.39 12.43
CA LEU A 98 -0.35 0.08 12.81
C LEU A 98 -1.50 -0.81 13.23
N ALA A 99 -1.77 -1.90 12.48
CA ALA A 99 -2.86 -2.81 12.81
C ALA A 99 -2.46 -4.27 12.58
N ASP A 100 -2.82 -5.16 13.51
CA ASP A 100 -2.50 -6.59 13.34
C ASP A 100 -3.44 -7.27 12.35
N SER A 101 -4.67 -6.82 12.17
CA SER A 101 -5.56 -7.54 11.28
C SER A 101 -6.15 -6.70 10.14
N ASP A 102 -6.84 -5.71 10.21
CA ASP A 102 -7.38 -4.98 9.07
C ASP A 102 -7.12 -3.47 9.21
N ALA A 103 -6.38 -2.91 8.32
CA ALA A 103 -6.19 -1.47 8.24
C ALA A 103 -6.82 -0.92 6.96
N LEU A 104 -7.57 0.15 7.07
CA LEU A 104 -8.15 0.89 5.96
C LEU A 104 -7.80 2.35 6.14
N VAL A 105 -7.06 2.90 5.21
CA VAL A 105 -6.54 4.26 5.33
C VAL A 105 -6.88 5.06 4.08
N GLU A 106 -7.50 6.20 4.27
CA GLU A 106 -7.68 7.20 3.22
C GLU A 106 -6.91 8.46 3.58
N ALA A 107 -5.88 8.81 2.81
CA ALA A 107 -5.08 10.00 3.07
C ALA A 107 -4.89 10.87 1.83
N LEU A 108 -4.92 12.18 2.00
CA LEU A 108 -4.73 13.09 0.88
C LEU A 108 -3.26 13.40 0.58
N CYS A 109 -2.36 13.19 1.53
CA CYS A 109 -0.94 13.40 1.27
C CYS A 109 -0.14 12.13 1.53
N ASP A 110 0.09 11.77 2.70
CA ASP A 110 0.99 10.68 3.02
C ASP A 110 0.31 9.61 3.88
N ALA A 111 0.46 8.33 3.52
CA ALA A 111 -0.07 7.22 4.30
C ALA A 111 1.04 6.20 4.58
N GLU A 112 1.37 5.99 5.85
CA GLU A 112 2.25 4.90 6.27
C GLU A 112 1.43 3.82 6.99
N VAL A 113 1.33 2.63 6.40
CA VAL A 113 0.49 1.56 6.93
C VAL A 113 1.31 0.29 7.18
N LEU A 114 1.22 -0.22 8.38
CA LEU A 114 1.80 -1.50 8.76
C LEU A 114 0.69 -2.44 9.22
N ALA A 115 0.47 -3.55 8.50
CA ALA A 115 -0.58 -4.50 8.86
C ALA A 115 -0.13 -5.95 8.64
N ASP A 116 -0.44 -6.85 9.59
CA ASP A 116 -0.08 -8.26 9.42
C ASP A 116 -1.01 -8.97 8.42
N SER A 117 -2.26 -8.56 8.28
CA SER A 117 -3.15 -9.32 7.42
C SER A 117 -3.80 -8.55 6.27
N LEU A 118 -4.44 -7.51 6.37
CA LEU A 118 -5.04 -6.79 5.25
C LEU A 118 -4.83 -5.29 5.38
N ALA A 119 -4.17 -4.72 4.44
CA ALA A 119 -4.07 -3.28 4.35
C ALA A 119 -4.74 -2.79 3.06
N LEU A 120 -5.57 -1.79 3.15
CA LEU A 120 -6.18 -1.09 2.03
C LEU A 120 -5.85 0.38 2.19
N VAL A 121 -5.15 0.92 1.25
CA VAL A 121 -4.66 2.31 1.33
C VAL A 121 -5.06 3.06 0.07
N ASP A 122 -5.65 4.20 0.25
CA ASP A 122 -6.01 5.13 -0.81
C ASP A 122 -5.32 6.46 -0.52
N ALA A 123 -4.30 6.80 -1.28
CA ALA A 123 -3.52 8.00 -1.04
C ALA A 123 -3.37 8.86 -2.30
N LEU A 124 -3.47 10.17 -2.16
CA LEU A 124 -3.33 11.08 -3.29
C LEU A 124 -1.87 11.43 -3.62
N CYS A 125 -0.95 11.29 -2.69
CA CYS A 125 0.45 11.59 -2.97
C CYS A 125 1.36 10.38 -2.72
N GLU A 126 1.58 10.01 -1.54
CA GLU A 126 2.54 8.96 -1.21
C GLU A 126 1.92 7.89 -0.32
N ALA A 127 2.09 6.61 -0.68
CA ALA A 127 1.63 5.49 0.13
C ALA A 127 2.78 4.52 0.40
N LEU A 128 3.10 4.32 1.66
CA LEU A 128 4.06 3.31 2.10
C LEU A 128 3.32 2.20 2.85
N VAL A 129 3.26 1.00 2.28
CA VAL A 129 2.48 -0.10 2.84
C VAL A 129 3.36 -1.32 3.11
N LEU A 130 3.32 -1.79 4.32
CA LEU A 130 3.94 -3.06 4.71
C LEU A 130 2.85 -4.02 5.18
N ALA A 131 2.69 -5.16 4.50
CA ALA A 131 1.70 -6.16 4.91
C ALA A 131 2.20 -7.59 4.69
N ASP A 132 1.96 -8.47 5.67
CA ASP A 132 2.37 -9.88 5.51
C ASP A 132 1.45 -10.63 4.55
N SER A 133 0.18 -10.28 4.44
CA SER A 133 -0.70 -11.10 3.61
C SER A 133 -1.38 -10.37 2.46
N LEU A 134 -2.06 -9.34 2.52
CA LEU A 134 -2.67 -8.70 1.35
C LEU A 134 -2.57 -7.18 1.48
N ALA A 135 -1.95 -6.58 0.54
CA ALA A 135 -1.94 -5.14 0.43
C ALA A 135 -2.65 -4.72 -0.87
N LEU A 136 -3.53 -3.76 -0.77
CA LEU A 136 -4.18 -3.11 -1.90
C LEU A 136 -3.93 -1.62 -1.77
N VAL A 137 -3.26 -1.06 -2.73
CA VAL A 137 -2.85 0.34 -2.68
C VAL A 137 -3.32 1.05 -3.94
N GLU A 138 -4.02 2.13 -3.77
CA GLU A 138 -4.32 3.07 -4.85
C GLU A 138 -3.62 4.40 -4.55
N ALA A 139 -2.65 4.79 -5.37
CA ALA A 139 -1.93 6.04 -5.17
C ALA A 139 -1.85 6.88 -6.45
N LEU A 140 -1.99 8.18 -6.33
CA LEU A 140 -1.90 9.06 -7.48
C LEU A 140 -0.48 9.46 -7.84
N CYS A 141 0.46 9.38 -6.93
CA CYS A 141 1.86 9.70 -7.24
C CYS A 141 2.77 8.51 -6.96
N ASP A 142 3.06 8.22 -5.77
CA ASP A 142 4.08 7.23 -5.43
C ASP A 142 3.51 6.14 -4.52
N ALA A 143 3.76 4.87 -4.84
CA ALA A 143 3.33 3.76 -4.00
C ALA A 143 4.50 2.80 -3.74
N ASP A 144 4.95 2.73 -2.51
CA ASP A 144 5.94 1.76 -2.05
C ASP A 144 5.23 0.63 -1.30
N VAL A 145 5.21 -0.58 -1.84
CA VAL A 145 4.49 -1.70 -1.26
C VAL A 145 5.40 -2.89 -0.99
N LEU A 146 5.39 -3.36 0.23
CA LEU A 146 6.10 -4.57 0.63
C LEU A 146 5.11 -5.59 1.17
N ALA A 147 4.95 -6.75 0.51
CA ALA A 147 4.00 -7.76 0.96
C ALA A 147 4.55 -9.19 0.75
N ASP A 148 4.37 -10.06 1.76
CA ASP A 148 4.82 -11.46 1.62
C ASP A 148 3.92 -12.26 0.68
N SER A 149 2.64 -11.97 0.59
CA SER A 149 1.78 -12.82 -0.20
C SER A 149 1.06 -12.15 -1.37
N LEU A 150 0.35 -11.16 -1.33
CA LEU A 150 -0.29 -10.55 -2.50
C LEU A 150 -0.26 -9.04 -2.39
N ALA A 151 0.34 -8.41 -3.34
CA ALA A 151 0.28 -6.98 -3.49
C ALA A 151 -0.47 -6.62 -4.76
N LEU A 152 -1.41 -5.71 -4.69
CA LEU A 152 -2.11 -5.12 -5.80
C LEU A 152 -1.92 -3.61 -5.71
N VAL A 153 -1.29 -3.04 -6.69
CA VAL A 153 -0.95 -1.62 -6.66
C VAL A 153 -1.46 -0.96 -7.93
N GLU A 154 -2.22 0.09 -7.77
CA GLU A 154 -2.58 0.99 -8.86
C GLU A 154 -1.95 2.36 -8.61
N ALA A 155 -0.98 2.76 -9.43
CA ALA A 155 -0.32 4.05 -9.27
C ALA A 155 -0.30 4.86 -10.57
N LEU A 156 -0.50 6.16 -10.49
CA LEU A 156 -0.48 7.02 -11.67
C LEU A 156 0.93 7.48 -12.06
N CYS A 157 1.89 7.47 -11.15
CA CYS A 157 3.26 7.85 -11.48
C CYS A 157 4.22 6.71 -11.20
N ASP A 158 4.56 6.47 -10.01
CA ASP A 158 5.62 5.52 -9.68
C ASP A 158 5.12 4.44 -8.72
N ALA A 159 5.45 3.17 -9.01
CA ALA A 159 5.08 2.05 -8.14
C ALA A 159 6.30 1.15 -7.89
N ASP A 160 6.77 1.10 -6.65
CA ASP A 160 7.83 0.18 -6.21
C ASP A 160 7.18 -0.96 -5.41
N VAL A 161 7.20 -2.18 -5.97
CA VAL A 161 6.51 -3.31 -5.35
C VAL A 161 7.48 -4.46 -5.08
N LEU A 162 7.50 -4.91 -3.84
CA LEU A 162 8.26 -6.10 -3.43
C LEU A 162 7.30 -7.14 -2.87
N ALA A 163 7.19 -8.32 -3.53
CA ALA A 163 6.29 -9.37 -3.06
C ALA A 163 6.89 -10.76 -3.22
N ASP A 164 6.77 -11.63 -2.20
CA ASP A 164 7.28 -12.98 -2.31
C ASP A 164 6.39 -13.86 -3.20
N SER A 165 5.10 -13.62 -3.29
CA SER A 165 4.26 -14.53 -4.05
C SER A 165 3.50 -13.92 -5.20
N LEU A 166 2.73 -12.96 -5.19
CA LEU A 166 2.08 -12.39 -6.37
C LEU A 166 2.03 -10.87 -6.28
N ALA A 167 2.60 -10.25 -7.24
CA ALA A 167 2.49 -8.81 -7.39
C ALA A 167 1.71 -8.50 -8.68
N LEU A 168 0.72 -7.65 -8.59
CA LEU A 168 -0.02 -7.10 -9.70
C LEU A 168 0.10 -5.58 -9.63
N VAL A 169 0.70 -5.01 -10.63
CA VAL A 169 0.99 -3.59 -10.64
C VAL A 169 0.43 -2.96 -11.91
N GLU A 170 -0.37 -1.94 -11.76
CA GLU A 170 -0.80 -1.09 -12.87
C GLU A 170 -0.23 0.31 -12.66
N ALA A 171 0.70 0.75 -13.50
CA ALA A 171 1.31 2.06 -13.37
C ALA A 171 1.28 2.84 -14.70
N LEU A 172 1.02 4.13 -14.64
CA LEU A 172 0.99 4.96 -15.84
C LEU A 172 2.36 5.49 -16.26
N CYS A 173 3.33 5.55 -15.38
CA CYS A 173 4.67 6.02 -15.74
C CYS A 173 5.74 4.97 -15.45
N GLU A 174 6.07 4.71 -14.26
CA GLU A 174 7.19 3.84 -13.91
C GLU A 174 6.75 2.76 -12.93
N ALA A 175 7.16 1.49 -13.17
CA ALA A 175 6.88 0.39 -12.26
C ALA A 175 8.16 -0.43 -12.02
N GLU A 176 8.64 -0.49 -10.78
CA GLU A 176 9.71 -1.40 -10.37
C GLU A 176 9.12 -2.55 -9.54
N VAL A 177 9.16 -3.77 -10.07
CA VAL A 177 8.54 -4.92 -9.43
C VAL A 177 9.54 -6.02 -9.16
N LEU A 178 9.62 -6.47 -7.92
CA LEU A 178 10.44 -7.59 -7.51
C LEU A 178 9.53 -8.67 -6.92
N ALA A 179 9.46 -9.85 -7.56
CA ALA A 179 8.60 -10.93 -7.07
C ALA A 179 9.28 -12.30 -7.19
N ASP A 180 9.18 -13.13 -6.16
CA ASP A 180 9.78 -14.48 -6.22
C ASP A 180 8.92 -15.44 -7.05
N SER A 181 7.62 -15.29 -7.11
CA SER A 181 6.83 -16.26 -7.84
C SER A 181 5.99 -15.64 -8.94
N ASP A 182 5.13 -14.85 -8.98
CA ASP A 182 4.40 -14.35 -10.15
C ASP A 182 4.31 -12.82 -10.12
N ALA A 183 4.89 -12.18 -11.07
CA ALA A 183 4.73 -10.75 -11.27
C ALA A 183 3.92 -10.47 -12.52
N LEU A 184 2.94 -9.59 -12.43
CA LEU A 184 2.12 -9.13 -13.53
C LEU A 184 2.16 -7.60 -13.52
N VAL A 185 2.72 -7.03 -14.54
CA VAL A 185 2.93 -5.58 -14.60
C VAL A 185 2.34 -5.01 -15.88
N ASP A 186 1.57 -3.98 -15.74
CA ASP A 186 0.99 -3.23 -16.84
C ASP A 186 1.44 -1.77 -16.71
N ALA A 187 2.36 -1.34 -17.55
CA ALA A 187 2.93 0.00 -17.46
C ALA A 187 2.86 0.75 -18.78
N LEU A 188 2.55 2.01 -18.74
CA LEU A 188 2.46 2.83 -19.96
C LEU A 188 3.80 3.40 -20.43
N CYS A 189 4.77 3.54 -19.55
CA CYS A 189 6.07 4.06 -19.94
C CYS A 189 7.18 3.06 -19.65
N ASP A 190 7.60 2.92 -18.46
CA ASP A 190 8.78 2.15 -18.12
C ASP A 190 8.42 1.06 -17.10
N ALA A 191 8.83 -0.20 -17.35
CA ALA A 191 8.63 -1.29 -16.43
C ALA A 191 9.95 -2.05 -16.20
N GLU A 192 10.44 -2.09 -14.97
CA GLU A 192 11.55 -2.94 -14.56
C GLU A 192 11.03 -4.09 -13.69
N VAL A 193 11.09 -5.32 -14.21
CA VAL A 193 10.53 -6.48 -13.52
C VAL A 193 11.58 -7.54 -13.27
N LEU A 194 11.71 -7.96 -12.03
CA LEU A 194 12.57 -9.06 -11.63
C LEU A 194 11.73 -10.16 -11.00
N ALA A 195 11.67 -11.33 -11.62
CA ALA A 195 10.87 -12.44 -11.09
C ALA A 195 11.59 -13.78 -11.21
N ASP A 196 11.56 -14.60 -10.16
CA ASP A 196 12.17 -15.92 -10.21
C ASP A 196 11.35 -16.92 -11.02
N SER A 197 10.05 -16.82 -11.07
CA SER A 197 9.26 -17.83 -11.75
C SER A 197 8.40 -17.33 -12.91
N LEU A 198 7.51 -16.46 -12.86
CA LEU A 198 6.73 -16.02 -14.02
C LEU A 198 6.59 -14.51 -14.01
N ALA A 199 7.05 -13.88 -15.04
CA ALA A 199 6.81 -12.48 -15.24
C ALA A 199 5.97 -12.26 -16.49
N LEU A 200 4.92 -11.47 -16.38
CA LEU A 200 4.10 -11.03 -17.50
C LEU A 200 4.10 -9.52 -17.49
N VAL A 201 4.61 -8.94 -18.54
CA VAL A 201 4.78 -7.49 -18.62
C VAL A 201 4.13 -6.97 -19.89
N GLU A 202 3.23 -6.03 -19.76
CA GLU A 202 2.71 -5.26 -20.87
C GLU A 202 3.18 -3.81 -20.75
N ALA A 203 4.10 -3.37 -21.61
CA ALA A 203 4.59 -2.01 -21.56
C ALA A 203 4.48 -1.30 -22.92
N LEU A 204 4.07 -0.06 -22.91
CA LEU A 204 3.93 0.69 -24.14
C LEU A 204 5.22 1.31 -24.66
N ILE A 205 6.21 1.53 -23.80
CA ILE A 205 7.47 2.14 -24.25
C ILE A 205 8.65 1.24 -23.90
N ASP A 206 9.08 1.15 -22.73
CA ASP A 206 10.30 0.42 -22.37
C ASP A 206 10.00 -0.67 -21.31
N ALA A 207 10.49 -1.89 -21.55
CA ALA A 207 10.32 -2.99 -20.61
C ALA A 207 11.64 -3.74 -20.40
N ASP A 208 12.19 -3.71 -19.20
CA ASP A 208 13.35 -4.48 -18.79
C ASP A 208 12.89 -5.63 -17.89
N VAL A 209 12.96 -6.88 -18.38
CA VAL A 209 12.46 -8.05 -17.66
C VAL A 209 13.57 -9.07 -17.42
N LEU A 210 13.73 -9.45 -16.17
CA LEU A 210 14.64 -10.51 -15.77
C LEU A 210 13.85 -11.63 -15.10
N ALA A 211 13.82 -12.83 -15.70
CA ALA A 211 13.09 -13.96 -15.14
C ALA A 211 13.89 -15.26 -15.25
N ASP A 212 13.92 -16.04 -14.17
CA ASP A 212 14.65 -17.33 -14.19
C ASP A 212 13.84 -18.41 -14.92
N SER A 213 12.53 -18.38 -14.93
CA SER A 213 11.80 -19.45 -15.59
C SER A 213 10.88 -18.98 -16.69
N ASP A 214 9.93 -18.28 -16.70
CA ASP A 214 9.10 -17.90 -17.85
C ASP A 214 8.87 -16.40 -17.91
N ALA A 215 9.30 -15.77 -18.95
CA ALA A 215 9.02 -14.36 -19.18
C ALA A 215 8.14 -14.18 -20.41
N LEU A 216 7.07 -13.41 -20.30
CA LEU A 216 6.21 -13.04 -21.39
C LEU A 216 6.12 -11.51 -21.43
N VAL A 217 6.61 -10.92 -22.49
CA VAL A 217 6.71 -9.47 -22.59
C VAL A 217 6.03 -8.99 -23.86
N GLU A 218 5.10 -8.08 -23.75
CA GLU A 218 4.53 -7.35 -24.84
C GLU A 218 4.93 -5.86 -24.77
N ALA A 219 5.83 -5.42 -25.63
CA ALA A 219 6.29 -4.03 -25.63
C ALA A 219 6.10 -3.37 -26.98
N LEU A 220 5.64 -2.14 -27.02
CA LEU A 220 5.42 -1.43 -28.26
C LEU A 220 6.66 -0.76 -28.82
N ILE A 221 7.67 -0.45 -28.02
CA ILE A 221 8.87 0.21 -28.51
C ILE A 221 10.13 -0.57 -28.16
N ASP A 222 10.59 -0.58 -26.99
CA ASP A 222 11.86 -1.21 -26.61
C ASP A 222 11.64 -2.28 -25.53
N ALA A 223 12.20 -3.47 -25.73
CA ALA A 223 12.12 -4.54 -24.74
C ALA A 223 13.47 -5.23 -24.55
N LEU A 224 13.94 -5.30 -23.33
CA LEU A 224 15.11 -6.08 -22.95
C LEU A 224 14.69 -7.25 -22.05
N VAL A 225 14.82 -8.47 -22.52
CA VAL A 225 14.36 -9.64 -21.78
C VAL A 225 15.54 -10.60 -21.53
N LEU A 226 15.78 -10.92 -20.30
CA LEU A 226 16.71 -11.97 -19.90
C LEU A 226 15.94 -13.10 -19.23
N ALA A 227 15.99 -14.31 -19.81
CA ALA A 227 15.32 -15.46 -19.21
C ALA A 227 16.19 -16.72 -19.29
N ASP A 228 16.26 -17.48 -18.21
CA ASP A 228 17.03 -18.73 -18.21
C ASP A 228 16.27 -19.87 -18.90
N SER A 229 14.95 -19.90 -18.88
CA SER A 229 14.26 -21.02 -19.49
C SER A 229 13.30 -20.64 -20.63
N ASP A 230 12.28 -19.98 -20.59
CA ASP A 230 11.41 -19.70 -21.74
C ASP A 230 11.07 -18.21 -21.82
N ALA A 231 11.47 -17.56 -22.88
CA ALA A 231 11.11 -16.17 -23.12
C ALA A 231 10.22 -16.04 -24.35
N LEU A 232 9.13 -15.32 -24.24
CA LEU A 232 8.25 -14.97 -25.34
C LEU A 232 8.11 -13.47 -25.40
N VAL A 233 8.56 -12.87 -26.47
CA VAL A 233 8.61 -11.43 -26.59
C VAL A 233 7.89 -10.98 -27.87
N GLU A 234 6.93 -10.09 -27.74
CA GLU A 234 6.31 -9.41 -28.88
C GLU A 234 6.64 -7.91 -28.82
N ALA A 235 7.51 -7.45 -29.70
CA ALA A 235 7.88 -6.04 -29.72
C ALA A 235 7.66 -5.41 -31.11
N LEU A 236 7.15 -4.19 -31.14
CA LEU A 236 6.88 -3.50 -32.40
C LEU A 236 8.08 -2.77 -32.98
N CYS A 237 9.04 -2.35 -32.19
CA CYS A 237 10.24 -1.67 -32.70
C CYS A 237 11.51 -2.43 -32.40
N ASP A 238 12.02 -2.44 -31.23
CA ASP A 238 13.30 -3.00 -30.91
C ASP A 238 13.18 -4.02 -29.77
N ALA A 239 13.78 -5.20 -29.91
CA ALA A 239 13.75 -6.20 -28.88
C ALA A 239 15.11 -6.91 -28.76
N ASP A 240 15.72 -6.84 -27.58
CA ASP A 240 16.93 -7.58 -27.22
C ASP A 240 16.58 -8.72 -26.28
N VAL A 241 16.66 -9.98 -26.75
CA VAL A 241 16.31 -11.15 -25.95
C VAL A 241 17.49 -12.07 -25.74
N LEU A 242 17.77 -12.39 -24.50
CA LEU A 242 18.78 -13.35 -24.12
C LEU A 242 18.11 -14.50 -23.35
N ALA A 243 18.11 -15.72 -23.91
CA ALA A 243 17.50 -16.86 -23.26
C ALA A 243 18.38 -18.10 -23.37
N ASP A 244 18.52 -18.88 -22.29
CA ASP A 244 19.34 -20.10 -22.30
C ASP A 244 18.62 -21.27 -22.96
N SER A 245 17.31 -21.36 -22.93
CA SER A 245 16.65 -22.54 -23.48
C SER A 245 15.63 -22.29 -24.59
N LEU A 246 14.66 -21.49 -24.55
CA LEU A 246 13.74 -21.28 -25.68
C LEU A 246 13.31 -19.82 -25.77
N ALA A 247 13.59 -19.21 -26.86
CA ALA A 247 13.15 -17.84 -27.10
C ALA A 247 12.28 -17.77 -28.35
N LEU A 248 11.11 -17.19 -28.26
CA LEU A 248 10.27 -16.88 -29.39
C LEU A 248 10.09 -15.37 -29.44
N VAL A 249 10.56 -14.77 -30.51
CA VAL A 249 10.55 -13.30 -30.64
C VAL A 249 9.83 -12.92 -31.92
N GLU A 250 8.79 -12.11 -31.81
CA GLU A 250 8.14 -11.48 -32.93
C GLU A 250 8.39 -9.97 -32.89
N ALA A 251 9.32 -9.47 -33.68
CA ALA A 251 9.60 -8.05 -33.76
C ALA A 251 9.36 -7.50 -35.16
N LEU A 252 8.73 -6.35 -35.27
CA LEU A 252 8.39 -5.75 -36.58
C LEU A 252 9.50 -4.89 -37.17
N CYS A 253 10.42 -4.36 -36.40
CA CYS A 253 11.53 -3.56 -36.91
C CYS A 253 12.90 -4.22 -36.72
N ASP A 254 13.41 -4.30 -35.56
CA ASP A 254 14.74 -4.84 -35.28
C ASP A 254 14.69 -5.74 -34.02
N ALA A 255 15.26 -6.94 -34.11
CA ALA A 255 15.34 -7.86 -32.99
C ALA A 255 16.69 -8.55 -32.94
N ASP A 256 17.39 -8.47 -31.82
CA ASP A 256 18.61 -9.20 -31.56
C ASP A 256 18.33 -10.32 -30.55
N VAL A 257 18.36 -11.58 -31.01
CA VAL A 257 18.04 -12.75 -30.18
C VAL A 257 19.28 -13.63 -30.02
N LEU A 258 19.61 -13.92 -28.79
CA LEU A 258 20.69 -14.83 -28.44
C LEU A 258 20.12 -15.98 -27.60
N ALA A 259 20.05 -17.18 -28.14
CA ALA A 259 19.57 -18.36 -27.41
C ALA A 259 20.55 -19.53 -27.57
N ASP A 260 20.86 -20.22 -26.46
CA ASP A 260 21.82 -21.33 -26.47
C ASP A 260 21.22 -22.63 -26.96
N SER A 261 19.92 -22.85 -26.93
CA SER A 261 19.34 -24.14 -27.36
C SER A 261 18.11 -24.00 -28.20
N ASP A 262 17.44 -23.42 -28.73
CA ASP A 262 16.34 -23.36 -29.74
C ASP A 262 15.67 -21.99 -29.83
N ALA A 263 16.14 -21.16 -30.71
CA ALA A 263 15.49 -19.91 -31.07
C ALA A 263 14.69 -20.07 -32.37
N LEU A 264 13.46 -19.56 -32.37
CA LEU A 264 12.60 -19.55 -33.54
C LEU A 264 12.10 -18.16 -33.85
#